data_ad3e24204c14232fb530918cd3dbc19b
#
_entry.id   ad3e24204c14232fb530918cd3dbc19b
#
_cell.length_a   1.000
_cell.length_b   1.000
_cell.length_c   1.000
_cell.angle_alpha   90.00
_cell.angle_beta   90.00
_cell.angle_gamma   90.00
#
_symmetry.space_group_name_H-M   'P 1'
#
loop_
_entity.id
_entity.type
_entity.pdbx_description
1 polymer ?
#
loop_
_entity_poly.entity_id
_entity_poly.type
_entity_poly.pdbx_seq_one_letter_code
_entity_poly.pdbx_strand_id
1 'polypeptide(L)'
;MRIYNGKPLVNSVNGDEESMESVFPLVKKYGGTVIALTLDKDGIPETAAERFAIVEKIIARAAEYGIAKKDIVADPLALTVSSNQESANITLDTVKMLKNAGIRTSLGVSNISFGLPHRETVNSVFFTAALCAGLDCAIMNPFAEGML
;
A
#
# COMPACT_ATOMS: atom_id res chain seq x y z
N MET A 1 18.57 -5.42 6.52
CA MET A 1 18.47 -6.74 5.85
C MET A 1 19.61 -7.70 6.20
N ARG A 2 20.85 -7.27 6.37
CA ARG A 2 21.98 -8.19 6.64
C ARG A 2 21.86 -9.04 7.91
N ILE A 3 21.16 -8.55 8.91
CA ILE A 3 21.00 -9.20 10.23
C ILE A 3 19.60 -9.81 10.43
N TYR A 4 18.71 -9.69 9.44
CA TYR A 4 17.36 -10.25 9.53
C TYR A 4 17.35 -11.69 9.02
N ASN A 5 16.95 -12.61 9.91
CA ASN A 5 16.90 -14.04 9.61
C ASN A 5 15.50 -14.42 9.10
N GLY A 6 15.23 -14.12 7.84
CA GLY A 6 13.93 -14.40 7.19
C GLY A 6 13.75 -13.59 5.91
N LYS A 7 12.56 -13.67 5.29
CA LYS A 7 12.20 -12.89 4.12
C LYS A 7 11.73 -11.50 4.56
N PRO A 8 12.50 -10.42 4.32
CA PRO A 8 12.13 -9.08 4.77
C PRO A 8 11.02 -8.51 3.91
N LEU A 9 10.13 -7.74 4.54
CA LEU A 9 9.21 -6.83 3.86
C LEU A 9 9.81 -5.42 3.87
N VAL A 10 10.23 -4.95 2.70
CA VAL A 10 10.87 -3.65 2.53
C VAL A 10 9.80 -2.58 2.34
N ASN A 11 9.80 -1.58 3.17
CA ASN A 11 8.90 -0.44 3.06
C ASN A 11 9.75 0.82 2.75
N SER A 12 9.78 1.35 1.55
CA SER A 12 8.92 1.06 0.39
C SER A 12 9.60 1.48 -0.91
N VAL A 13 8.95 1.26 -2.02
CA VAL A 13 9.25 1.81 -3.34
C VAL A 13 8.03 2.57 -3.84
N ASN A 14 8.23 3.55 -4.72
CA ASN A 14 7.16 4.28 -5.41
C ASN A 14 7.35 4.22 -6.94
N GLY A 15 6.51 4.93 -7.71
CA GLY A 15 6.56 4.98 -9.17
C GLY A 15 7.73 5.75 -9.77
N ASP A 16 8.65 6.32 -8.97
CA ASP A 16 9.83 7.02 -9.45
C ASP A 16 10.95 6.07 -9.80
N GLU A 17 11.63 6.32 -10.94
CA GLU A 17 12.74 5.48 -11.38
C GLU A 17 13.87 5.43 -10.35
N GLU A 18 14.24 6.58 -9.76
CA GLU A 18 15.29 6.66 -8.74
C GLU A 18 14.97 5.79 -7.51
N SER A 19 13.71 5.79 -7.07
CA SER A 19 13.23 4.94 -5.98
C SER A 19 13.37 3.45 -6.33
N MET A 20 12.93 3.07 -7.52
CA MET A 20 12.99 1.67 -7.99
C MET A 20 14.44 1.20 -8.19
N GLU A 21 15.31 2.03 -8.79
CA GLU A 21 16.72 1.72 -9.00
C GLU A 21 17.52 1.57 -7.70
N SER A 22 17.15 2.31 -6.66
CA SER A 22 17.80 2.22 -5.35
C SER A 22 17.37 1.00 -4.54
N VAL A 23 16.10 0.59 -4.65
CA VAL A 23 15.48 -0.42 -3.78
C VAL A 23 15.52 -1.82 -4.41
N PHE A 24 15.21 -1.97 -5.70
CA PHE A 24 15.07 -3.30 -6.32
C PHE A 24 16.34 -4.16 -6.29
N PRO A 25 17.56 -3.63 -6.49
CA PRO A 25 18.79 -4.43 -6.35
C PRO A 25 18.93 -5.03 -4.94
N LEU A 26 18.49 -4.29 -3.90
CA LEU A 26 18.53 -4.78 -2.53
C LEU A 26 17.45 -5.84 -2.28
N VAL A 27 16.24 -5.62 -2.77
CA VAL A 27 15.14 -6.60 -2.69
C VAL A 27 15.55 -7.90 -3.36
N LYS A 28 16.10 -7.83 -4.57
CA LYS A 28 16.60 -8.99 -5.31
C LYS A 28 17.71 -9.71 -4.58
N LYS A 29 18.72 -8.95 -4.12
CA LYS A 29 19.90 -9.51 -3.42
C LYS A 29 19.52 -10.31 -2.16
N TYR A 30 18.55 -9.81 -1.39
CA TYR A 30 18.17 -10.41 -0.11
C TYR A 30 16.90 -11.26 -0.18
N GLY A 31 16.31 -11.43 -1.38
CA GLY A 31 15.10 -12.24 -1.57
C GLY A 31 13.88 -11.68 -0.83
N GLY A 32 13.79 -10.35 -0.71
CA GLY A 32 12.71 -9.67 0.03
C GLY A 32 11.39 -9.59 -0.72
N THR A 33 10.36 -9.14 -0.01
CA THR A 33 9.12 -8.58 -0.55
C THR A 33 9.18 -7.07 -0.38
N VAL A 34 8.55 -6.30 -1.27
CA VAL A 34 8.56 -4.83 -1.18
C VAL A 34 7.14 -4.26 -1.23
N ILE A 35 6.90 -3.23 -0.42
CA ILE A 35 5.68 -2.43 -0.50
C ILE A 35 5.84 -1.42 -1.64
N ALA A 36 4.87 -1.41 -2.55
CA ALA A 36 4.77 -0.48 -3.68
C ALA A 36 3.71 0.59 -3.35
N LEU A 37 4.15 1.81 -3.12
CA LEU A 37 3.27 2.94 -2.87
C LEU A 37 2.64 3.43 -4.18
N THR A 38 1.34 3.69 -4.16
CA THR A 38 0.60 4.21 -5.32
C THR A 38 0.78 5.71 -5.52
N LEU A 39 2.04 6.15 -5.56
CA LEU A 39 2.44 7.54 -5.82
C LEU A 39 3.69 7.58 -6.69
N ASP A 40 3.93 8.70 -7.33
CA ASP A 40 5.14 9.00 -8.08
C ASP A 40 5.58 10.46 -7.89
N LYS A 41 6.48 10.95 -8.76
CA LYS A 41 7.01 12.33 -8.74
C LYS A 41 5.93 13.42 -8.79
N ASP A 42 4.77 13.12 -9.38
CA ASP A 42 3.65 14.05 -9.51
C ASP A 42 2.73 14.01 -8.26
N GLY A 43 3.05 13.12 -7.31
CA GLY A 43 2.34 12.96 -6.03
C GLY A 43 1.42 11.76 -6.00
N ILE A 44 0.37 11.85 -5.19
CA ILE A 44 -0.63 10.79 -5.02
C ILE A 44 -1.79 11.05 -5.96
N PRO A 45 -2.08 10.14 -6.93
CA PRO A 45 -3.19 10.32 -7.86
C PRO A 45 -4.56 10.37 -7.17
N GLU A 46 -5.46 11.14 -7.76
CA GLU A 46 -6.81 11.34 -7.24
C GLU A 46 -7.81 10.25 -7.66
N THR A 47 -7.42 9.33 -8.55
CA THR A 47 -8.30 8.25 -9.02
C THR A 47 -7.71 6.87 -8.73
N ALA A 48 -8.60 5.89 -8.52
CA ALA A 48 -8.19 4.50 -8.32
C ALA A 48 -7.50 3.91 -9.55
N ALA A 49 -7.91 4.31 -10.76
CA ALA A 49 -7.31 3.83 -12.01
C ALA A 49 -5.86 4.30 -12.17
N GLU A 50 -5.56 5.57 -11.87
CA GLU A 50 -4.20 6.10 -11.92
C GLU A 50 -3.31 5.45 -10.85
N ARG A 51 -3.82 5.24 -9.63
CA ARG A 51 -3.10 4.51 -8.58
C ARG A 51 -2.77 3.09 -9.02
N PHE A 52 -3.72 2.42 -9.64
CA PHE A 52 -3.52 1.08 -10.20
C PHE A 52 -2.43 1.07 -11.29
N ALA A 53 -2.44 2.03 -12.22
CA ALA A 53 -1.44 2.15 -13.27
C ALA A 53 -0.01 2.32 -12.72
N ILE A 54 0.17 3.07 -11.61
CA ILE A 54 1.47 3.17 -10.93
C ILE A 54 1.95 1.80 -10.44
N VAL A 55 1.07 1.00 -9.85
CA VAL A 55 1.44 -0.35 -9.39
C VAL A 55 1.81 -1.25 -10.55
N GLU A 56 1.10 -1.18 -11.68
CA GLU A 56 1.47 -1.93 -12.90
C GLU A 56 2.86 -1.53 -13.42
N LYS A 57 3.17 -0.23 -13.44
CA LYS A 57 4.50 0.29 -13.78
C LYS A 57 5.57 -0.29 -12.84
N ILE A 58 5.34 -0.25 -11.53
CA ILE A 58 6.27 -0.79 -10.52
C ILE A 58 6.47 -2.29 -10.72
N ILE A 59 5.42 -3.06 -10.97
CA ILE A 59 5.49 -4.51 -11.21
C ILE A 59 6.29 -4.82 -12.49
N ALA A 60 6.03 -4.08 -13.57
CA ALA A 60 6.77 -4.26 -14.84
C ALA A 60 8.26 -3.98 -14.63
N ARG A 61 8.60 -2.90 -13.95
CA ARG A 61 9.99 -2.55 -13.64
C ARG A 61 10.66 -3.56 -12.71
N ALA A 62 9.95 -4.05 -11.68
CA ALA A 62 10.43 -5.09 -10.78
C ALA A 62 10.78 -6.40 -11.51
N ALA A 63 9.99 -6.76 -12.53
CA ALA A 63 10.24 -7.96 -13.34
C ALA A 63 11.59 -7.88 -14.09
N GLU A 64 12.03 -6.71 -14.53
CA GLU A 64 13.35 -6.51 -15.16
C GLU A 64 14.49 -6.81 -14.19
N TYR A 65 14.28 -6.59 -12.89
CA TYR A 65 15.24 -6.99 -11.82
C TYR A 65 15.05 -8.46 -11.41
N GLY A 66 14.12 -9.20 -12.03
CA GLY A 66 13.81 -10.59 -11.68
C GLY A 66 13.11 -10.73 -10.33
N ILE A 67 12.34 -9.72 -9.91
CA ILE A 67 11.45 -9.74 -8.74
C ILE A 67 10.08 -10.19 -9.23
N ALA A 68 9.55 -11.26 -8.63
CA ALA A 68 8.26 -11.81 -9.05
C ALA A 68 7.09 -10.95 -8.52
N LYS A 69 5.98 -10.88 -9.26
CA LYS A 69 4.75 -10.17 -8.86
C LYS A 69 4.27 -10.54 -7.44
N LYS A 70 4.41 -11.80 -7.04
CA LYS A 70 4.05 -12.28 -5.69
C LYS A 70 4.87 -11.64 -4.56
N ASP A 71 6.00 -11.03 -4.88
CA ASP A 71 6.90 -10.35 -3.95
C ASP A 71 6.69 -8.82 -3.94
N ILE A 72 5.63 -8.36 -4.61
CA ILE A 72 5.15 -6.98 -4.55
C ILE A 72 3.86 -6.94 -3.74
N VAL A 73 3.77 -6.01 -2.79
CA VAL A 73 2.57 -5.72 -2.01
C VAL A 73 2.23 -4.25 -2.23
N ALA A 74 1.09 -3.95 -2.83
CA ALA A 74 0.69 -2.58 -3.13
C ALA A 74 0.11 -1.89 -1.90
N ASP A 75 0.51 -0.64 -1.64
CA ASP A 75 -0.16 0.24 -0.69
C ASP A 75 -1.04 1.23 -1.46
N PRO A 76 -2.36 1.10 -1.38
CA PRO A 76 -3.30 1.99 -2.07
C PRO A 76 -3.35 3.40 -1.49
N LEU A 77 -2.64 3.67 -0.41
CA LEU A 77 -2.53 4.95 0.32
C LEU A 77 -3.87 5.49 0.83
N ALA A 78 -4.07 5.38 2.14
CA ALA A 78 -5.16 6.08 2.82
C ALA A 78 -4.76 7.54 3.09
N LEU A 79 -5.49 8.46 2.49
CA LEU A 79 -5.42 9.89 2.82
C LEU A 79 -6.53 10.24 3.79
N THR A 80 -6.30 11.29 4.59
CA THR A 80 -7.27 11.68 5.61
C THR A 80 -8.56 12.22 5.00
N VAL A 81 -9.71 11.75 5.50
CA VAL A 81 -11.02 12.25 5.08
C VAL A 81 -11.32 13.68 5.57
N SER A 82 -10.51 14.20 6.50
CA SER A 82 -10.62 15.59 6.93
C SER A 82 -10.21 16.58 5.84
N SER A 83 -9.31 16.19 4.93
CA SER A 83 -8.89 17.02 3.80
C SER A 83 -9.66 16.72 2.51
N ASN A 84 -10.07 15.47 2.30
CA ASN A 84 -10.86 15.06 1.14
C ASN A 84 -11.78 13.90 1.51
N GLN A 85 -13.10 14.16 1.52
CA GLN A 85 -14.11 13.15 1.90
C GLN A 85 -14.15 11.94 0.97
N GLU A 86 -13.81 12.12 -0.31
CA GLU A 86 -13.77 11.03 -1.30
C GLU A 86 -12.54 10.12 -1.15
N SER A 87 -11.54 10.50 -0.38
CA SER A 87 -10.29 9.76 -0.26
C SER A 87 -10.49 8.31 0.23
N ALA A 88 -11.48 8.09 1.09
CA ALA A 88 -11.84 6.74 1.55
C ALA A 88 -12.34 5.86 0.40
N ASN A 89 -13.26 6.38 -0.42
CA ASN A 89 -13.82 5.66 -1.56
C ASN A 89 -12.74 5.32 -2.59
N ILE A 90 -11.89 6.30 -2.93
CA ILE A 90 -10.77 6.11 -3.86
C ILE A 90 -9.84 4.99 -3.37
N THR A 91 -9.51 4.99 -2.07
CA THR A 91 -8.66 3.94 -1.48
C THR A 91 -9.35 2.58 -1.55
N LEU A 92 -10.63 2.47 -1.20
CA LEU A 92 -11.38 1.21 -1.24
C LEU A 92 -11.52 0.66 -2.66
N ASP A 93 -11.76 1.54 -3.63
CA ASP A 93 -11.85 1.14 -5.04
C ASP A 93 -10.48 0.70 -5.59
N THR A 94 -9.40 1.36 -5.17
CA THR A 94 -8.03 0.91 -5.49
C THR A 94 -7.75 -0.49 -4.92
N VAL A 95 -8.15 -0.76 -3.66
CA VAL A 95 -8.04 -2.11 -3.06
C VAL A 95 -8.77 -3.14 -3.90
N LYS A 96 -10.02 -2.88 -4.30
CA LYS A 96 -10.82 -3.79 -5.14
C LYS A 96 -10.15 -4.08 -6.49
N MET A 97 -9.64 -3.03 -7.16
CA MET A 97 -8.96 -3.17 -8.46
C MET A 97 -7.71 -4.03 -8.32
N LEU A 98 -6.86 -3.76 -7.32
CA LEU A 98 -5.66 -4.53 -7.04
C LEU A 98 -5.98 -5.99 -6.71
N LYS A 99 -6.98 -6.23 -5.89
CA LYS A 99 -7.45 -7.59 -5.54
C LYS A 99 -7.91 -8.37 -6.76
N ASN A 100 -8.73 -7.76 -7.61
CA ASN A 100 -9.23 -8.37 -8.86
C ASN A 100 -8.08 -8.72 -9.83
N ALA A 101 -7.00 -7.92 -9.82
CA ALA A 101 -5.80 -8.19 -10.59
C ALA A 101 -4.85 -9.22 -9.93
N GLY A 102 -5.21 -9.78 -8.78
CA GLY A 102 -4.38 -10.74 -8.03
C GLY A 102 -3.11 -10.11 -7.46
N ILE A 103 -3.16 -8.83 -7.08
CA ILE A 103 -2.09 -8.09 -6.42
C ILE A 103 -2.42 -8.00 -4.93
N ARG A 104 -1.47 -8.38 -4.07
CA ARG A 104 -1.62 -8.26 -2.63
C ARG A 104 -1.54 -6.81 -2.19
N THR A 105 -2.29 -6.48 -1.15
CA THR A 105 -2.40 -5.12 -0.63
C THR A 105 -2.00 -5.01 0.83
N SER A 106 -1.42 -3.87 1.20
CA SER A 106 -1.17 -3.45 2.58
C SER A 106 -1.57 -2.00 2.75
N LEU A 107 -2.15 -1.64 3.88
CA LEU A 107 -2.69 -0.30 4.09
C LEU A 107 -2.37 0.25 5.47
N GLY A 108 -1.86 1.46 5.54
CA GLY A 108 -1.75 2.26 6.77
C GLY A 108 -3.12 2.82 7.17
N VAL A 109 -3.92 2.02 7.90
CA VAL A 109 -5.33 2.30 8.20
C VAL A 109 -5.54 3.60 8.96
N SER A 110 -4.68 3.90 9.94
CA SER A 110 -4.87 5.05 10.84
C SER A 110 -4.71 6.42 10.18
N ASN A 111 -4.20 6.47 8.95
CA ASN A 111 -4.06 7.72 8.19
C ASN A 111 -5.41 8.32 7.84
N ILE A 112 -6.45 7.50 7.65
CA ILE A 112 -7.80 7.93 7.25
C ILE A 112 -8.39 8.95 8.23
N SER A 113 -8.12 8.80 9.51
CA SER A 113 -8.72 9.59 10.60
C SER A 113 -7.84 10.73 11.09
N PHE A 114 -6.72 11.02 10.43
CA PHE A 114 -5.81 12.07 10.89
C PHE A 114 -6.52 13.43 10.96
N GLY A 115 -6.37 14.12 12.12
CA GLY A 115 -7.04 15.40 12.37
C GLY A 115 -8.51 15.31 12.81
N LEU A 116 -9.10 14.11 12.93
CA LEU A 116 -10.48 13.92 13.38
C LEU A 116 -10.57 13.56 14.87
N PRO A 117 -11.68 13.89 15.54
CA PRO A 117 -12.03 13.31 16.84
C PRO A 117 -12.45 11.84 16.68
N HIS A 118 -12.47 11.08 17.78
CA HIS A 118 -12.91 9.67 17.79
C HIS A 118 -12.23 8.80 16.75
N ARG A 119 -10.91 8.95 16.59
CA ARG A 119 -10.12 8.28 15.57
C ARG A 119 -10.27 6.76 15.56
N GLU A 120 -10.39 6.13 16.71
CA GLU A 120 -10.52 4.68 16.84
C GLU A 120 -11.77 4.16 16.15
N THR A 121 -12.91 4.84 16.34
CA THR A 121 -14.16 4.50 15.66
C THR A 121 -14.03 4.65 14.13
N VAL A 122 -13.44 5.77 13.66
CA VAL A 122 -13.23 6.00 12.22
C VAL A 122 -12.31 4.92 11.64
N ASN A 123 -11.22 4.60 12.32
CA ASN A 123 -10.27 3.58 11.89
C ASN A 123 -10.92 2.20 11.81
N SER A 124 -11.70 1.81 12.82
CA SER A 124 -12.39 0.52 12.88
C SER A 124 -13.39 0.36 11.73
N VAL A 125 -14.23 1.37 11.49
CA VAL A 125 -15.20 1.35 10.38
C VAL A 125 -14.48 1.28 9.04
N PHE A 126 -13.46 2.11 8.83
CA PHE A 126 -12.70 2.10 7.59
C PHE A 126 -11.95 0.79 7.37
N PHE A 127 -11.34 0.24 8.42
CA PHE A 127 -10.66 -1.07 8.36
C PHE A 127 -11.62 -2.18 7.95
N THR A 128 -12.82 -2.22 8.55
CA THR A 128 -13.86 -3.18 8.16
C THR A 128 -14.23 -3.04 6.69
N ALA A 129 -14.43 -1.80 6.20
CA ALA A 129 -14.72 -1.56 4.79
C ALA A 129 -13.57 -2.01 3.88
N ALA A 130 -12.31 -1.77 4.28
CA ALA A 130 -11.13 -2.20 3.54
C ALA A 130 -11.01 -3.73 3.48
N LEU A 131 -11.29 -4.44 4.57
CA LEU A 131 -11.36 -5.91 4.57
C LEU A 131 -12.44 -6.43 3.61
N CYS A 132 -13.63 -5.84 3.64
CA CYS A 132 -14.70 -6.17 2.69
C CYS A 132 -14.31 -5.89 1.23
N ALA A 133 -13.49 -4.87 0.98
CA ALA A 133 -12.93 -4.57 -0.33
C ALA A 133 -11.84 -5.57 -0.78
N GLY A 134 -11.31 -6.39 0.14
CA GLY A 134 -10.32 -7.43 -0.13
C GLY A 134 -8.89 -7.10 0.30
N LEU A 135 -8.72 -6.19 1.28
CA LEU A 135 -7.41 -5.88 1.86
C LEU A 135 -6.75 -7.14 2.45
N ASP A 136 -5.46 -7.36 2.13
CA ASP A 136 -4.73 -8.54 2.60
C ASP A 136 -3.95 -8.29 3.90
N CYS A 137 -3.37 -7.09 4.06
CA CYS A 137 -2.57 -6.70 5.24
C CYS A 137 -2.92 -5.29 5.70
N ALA A 138 -2.76 -5.03 6.99
CA ALA A 138 -2.93 -3.69 7.57
C ALA A 138 -1.75 -3.33 8.48
N ILE A 139 -1.33 -2.06 8.38
CA ILE A 139 -0.40 -1.44 9.34
C ILE A 139 -1.28 -0.61 10.27
N MET A 140 -1.41 -1.07 11.51
CA MET A 140 -2.30 -0.47 12.50
C MET A 140 -1.84 -0.79 13.92
N ASN A 141 -2.40 -0.10 14.93
CA ASN A 141 -2.24 -0.52 16.32
C ASN A 141 -3.22 -1.66 16.63
N PRO A 142 -2.75 -2.90 16.85
CA PRO A 142 -3.64 -4.05 17.12
C PRO A 142 -4.30 -3.99 18.50
N PHE A 143 -3.82 -3.12 19.39
CA PHE A 143 -4.36 -2.94 20.73
C PHE A 143 -5.37 -1.78 20.84
N ALA A 144 -5.66 -1.08 19.74
CA ALA A 144 -6.68 -0.06 19.71
C ALA A 144 -8.07 -0.68 19.86
N GLU A 145 -8.91 -0.07 20.69
CA GLU A 145 -10.28 -0.55 20.94
C GLU A 145 -11.08 -0.60 19.63
N GLY A 146 -11.79 -1.69 19.38
CA GLY A 146 -12.61 -1.89 18.18
C GLY A 146 -11.83 -2.25 16.90
N MET A 147 -10.54 -2.58 16.98
CA MET A 147 -9.74 -3.02 15.84
C MET A 147 -9.62 -4.55 15.69
N LEU A 148 -10.11 -5.30 16.68
CA LEU A 148 -10.16 -6.76 16.73
C LEU A 148 -11.59 -7.26 16.88
#